data_9bc0b91d9dd6f806cdce6eeb954e1d33
#
_entry.id   9bc0b91d9dd6f806cdce6eeb954e1d33
#
_cell.length_a   1.000
_cell.length_b   1.000
_cell.length_c   1.000
_cell.angle_alpha   90.00
_cell.angle_beta   90.00
_cell.angle_gamma   90.00
#
_symmetry.space_group_name_H-M   'P 1'
#
loop_
_entity.id
_entity.type
_entity.pdbx_description
1 polymer ?
#
loop_
_entity_poly.entity_id
_entity_poly.type
_entity_poly.pdbx_seq_one_letter_code
_entity_poly.pdbx_strand_id
1 'polypeptide(L)'
;MTKTLYFSNACKKLAQKKQTLQPFLWTLFSLILLVGSASTVLYYIFAVAINEFHSDCTDTLYWAEAAMQGNGLINPDFTYAALMPLGGNLFMQIWIPLFGISMKTQAFGMATFFVTFYVFLCLMLREMHFSLRATAVTVSVLLLTLCSSVKLREIFWNHIIYYSIGILFLVIGLFFVLHIRNLSERRQTKSVKIQTVIFYVLLAADFIVCCTNSTTSIALFALPILGGVFCERFLDIRTPWKSRKSVTALLTLLICAIGLYLGMKLGAHIVGDVQEGYASAYSRFSNPDTWWDYVEALPLAFLQLLGLNVQESDLLASIEGVRAILTIFYALFLAIVPIIALCCYTKIEEAGVRVLIWAHWVVTAFILVGYLCGLLSAGIWRLSPIVCTSVLVSLAFLRWLYHKVETRRWCVLLCLPLAYLCLHDVHKVIEIPVNDYKESINYKLGEYLKDQNLTYGYASFWHSQAITVLEDSDVKIRTVNFTDDERGLEAGLYQSNKNWFEDQPEQDRYFLLMQQDEKEKMEQSTSSILTLPHEEQTYEGYTIWIFDENIF
;
A
#
# COMPACT_ATOMS: atom_id res chain seq x y z
N MET A 1 43.16 48.74 24.93
CA MET A 1 43.31 47.98 23.68
C MET A 1 43.15 46.45 23.85
N THR A 2 43.55 45.84 24.97
CA THR A 2 43.53 44.38 25.20
C THR A 2 42.13 43.75 25.42
N LYS A 3 41.16 44.42 26.00
CA LYS A 3 39.78 43.88 26.23
C LYS A 3 38.99 43.74 24.95
N THR A 4 39.16 44.64 23.98
CA THR A 4 38.42 44.61 22.70
C THR A 4 38.88 43.47 21.79
N LEU A 5 40.16 43.09 21.82
CA LEU A 5 40.75 41.94 21.12
C LEU A 5 40.25 40.59 21.69
N TYR A 6 40.06 40.51 23.01
CA TYR A 6 39.58 39.27 23.65
C TYR A 6 38.10 39.00 23.30
N PHE A 7 37.24 40.05 23.27
CA PHE A 7 35.84 39.94 22.85
C PHE A 7 35.69 39.56 21.38
N SER A 8 36.52 40.14 20.50
CA SER A 8 36.55 39.80 19.07
C SER A 8 36.93 38.35 18.80
N ASN A 9 37.96 37.84 19.53
CA ASN A 9 38.38 36.44 19.41
C ASN A 9 37.39 35.44 20.00
N ALA A 10 36.70 35.78 21.09
CA ALA A 10 35.62 34.96 21.66
C ALA A 10 34.40 34.92 20.73
N CYS A 11 34.01 36.05 20.12
CA CYS A 11 32.94 36.09 19.12
C CYS A 11 33.32 35.28 17.84
N LYS A 12 34.56 35.35 17.36
CA LYS A 12 35.03 34.54 16.23
C LYS A 12 35.02 33.04 16.55
N LYS A 13 35.49 32.62 17.74
CA LYS A 13 35.40 31.21 18.17
C LYS A 13 33.96 30.73 18.34
N LEU A 14 33.07 31.55 18.87
CA LEU A 14 31.64 31.25 18.96
C LEU A 14 31.00 31.15 17.57
N ALA A 15 31.33 32.05 16.65
CA ALA A 15 30.84 31.98 15.26
C ALA A 15 31.34 30.74 14.52
N GLN A 16 32.65 30.38 14.68
CA GLN A 16 33.21 29.13 14.15
C GLN A 16 32.57 27.89 14.76
N LYS A 17 32.34 27.88 16.09
CA LYS A 17 31.66 26.78 16.79
C LYS A 17 30.18 26.65 16.34
N LYS A 18 29.51 27.76 16.07
CA LYS A 18 28.16 27.79 15.50
C LYS A 18 28.12 27.27 14.07
N GLN A 19 29.15 27.57 13.24
CA GLN A 19 29.26 27.08 11.88
C GLN A 19 29.49 25.57 11.78
N THR A 20 30.17 24.95 12.74
CA THR A 20 30.40 23.49 12.78
C THR A 20 29.26 22.75 13.47
N LEU A 21 28.62 23.33 14.48
CA LEU A 21 27.54 22.71 15.24
C LEU A 21 26.21 22.64 14.43
N GLN A 22 25.92 23.66 13.64
CA GLN A 22 24.66 23.75 12.88
C GLN A 22 24.47 22.61 11.86
N PRO A 23 25.47 22.23 11.03
CA PRO A 23 25.32 21.08 10.12
C PRO A 23 25.11 19.76 10.87
N PHE A 24 25.80 19.57 11.99
CA PHE A 24 25.65 18.39 12.85
C PHE A 24 24.24 18.27 13.40
N LEU A 25 23.70 19.36 14.01
CA LEU A 25 22.34 19.38 14.54
C LEU A 25 21.30 19.08 13.47
N TRP A 26 21.47 19.61 12.26
CA TRP A 26 20.55 19.32 11.16
C TRP A 26 20.66 17.88 10.66
N THR A 27 21.84 17.28 10.67
CA THR A 27 22.01 15.86 10.33
C THR A 27 21.34 14.99 11.39
N LEU A 28 21.56 15.28 12.67
CA LEU A 28 20.93 14.58 13.77
C LEU A 28 19.40 14.69 13.70
N PHE A 29 18.87 15.89 13.48
CA PHE A 29 17.43 16.10 13.29
C PHE A 29 16.88 15.28 12.11
N SER A 30 17.59 15.24 10.99
CA SER A 30 17.19 14.44 9.84
C SER A 30 17.16 12.94 10.14
N LEU A 31 18.13 12.45 10.89
CA LEU A 31 18.15 11.05 11.34
C LEU A 31 17.02 10.74 12.31
N ILE A 32 16.73 11.65 13.25
CA ILE A 32 15.58 11.49 14.18
C ILE A 32 14.27 11.41 13.41
N LEU A 33 14.06 12.24 12.40
CA LEU A 33 12.85 12.17 11.56
C LEU A 33 12.75 10.84 10.82
N LEU A 34 13.83 10.39 10.17
CA LEU A 34 13.86 9.13 9.42
C LEU A 34 13.60 7.93 10.34
N VAL A 35 14.31 7.86 11.45
CA VAL A 35 14.16 6.76 12.42
C VAL A 35 12.80 6.83 13.10
N GLY A 36 12.36 8.02 13.52
CA GLY A 36 11.08 8.21 14.21
C GLY A 36 9.89 7.79 13.35
N SER A 37 9.82 8.27 12.10
CA SER A 37 8.74 7.88 11.19
C SER A 37 8.78 6.38 10.84
N ALA A 38 9.96 5.81 10.62
CA ALA A 38 10.11 4.37 10.39
C ALA A 38 9.69 3.56 11.63
N SER A 39 10.08 4.00 12.84
CA SER A 39 9.69 3.34 14.09
C SER A 39 8.18 3.42 14.33
N THR A 40 7.51 4.50 13.94
CA THR A 40 6.04 4.61 14.03
C THR A 40 5.35 3.56 13.16
N VAL A 41 5.80 3.39 11.91
CA VAL A 41 5.25 2.36 11.01
C VAL A 41 5.54 0.95 11.53
N LEU A 42 6.77 0.69 11.98
CA LEU A 42 7.11 -0.63 12.54
C LEU A 42 6.35 -0.92 13.85
N TYR A 43 6.15 0.08 14.70
CA TYR A 43 5.29 -0.05 15.87
C TYR A 43 3.86 -0.41 15.49
N TYR A 44 3.30 0.28 14.48
CA TYR A 44 1.99 -0.09 13.95
C TYR A 44 1.96 -1.56 13.52
N ILE A 45 2.88 -1.98 12.63
CA ILE A 45 2.93 -3.33 12.07
C ILE A 45 3.05 -4.41 13.16
N PHE A 46 3.95 -4.23 14.14
CA PHE A 46 4.25 -5.29 15.12
C PHE A 46 3.40 -5.26 16.39
N ALA A 47 2.85 -4.10 16.76
CA ALA A 47 2.18 -3.96 18.04
C ALA A 47 0.66 -3.77 17.94
N VAL A 48 0.18 -3.05 16.93
CA VAL A 48 -1.22 -2.60 16.92
C VAL A 48 -2.00 -2.91 15.64
N ALA A 49 -1.36 -3.33 14.54
CA ALA A 49 -2.03 -3.65 13.29
C ALA A 49 -3.05 -4.80 13.44
N ILE A 50 -2.85 -5.69 14.40
CA ILE A 50 -3.78 -6.77 14.75
C ILE A 50 -5.17 -6.25 15.14
N ASN A 51 -5.28 -5.04 15.72
CA ASN A 51 -6.56 -4.44 16.09
C ASN A 51 -7.39 -3.98 14.87
N GLU A 52 -6.74 -3.77 13.73
CA GLU A 52 -7.36 -3.37 12.47
C GLU A 52 -7.31 -4.52 11.43
N PHE A 53 -7.02 -5.75 11.89
CA PHE A 53 -6.90 -6.93 11.04
C PHE A 53 -8.26 -7.54 10.75
N HIS A 54 -8.51 -7.91 9.50
CA HIS A 54 -9.73 -8.56 9.02
C HIS A 54 -9.43 -9.45 7.81
N SER A 55 -10.43 -10.17 7.30
CA SER A 55 -10.23 -11.21 6.29
C SER A 55 -9.56 -10.72 4.99
N ASP A 56 -9.83 -9.49 4.51
CA ASP A 56 -9.13 -8.97 3.32
C ASP A 56 -7.61 -8.88 3.54
N CYS A 57 -7.16 -8.62 4.78
CA CYS A 57 -5.73 -8.52 5.09
C CYS A 57 -4.99 -9.86 4.93
N THR A 58 -5.72 -10.98 4.85
CA THR A 58 -5.16 -12.32 4.72
C THR A 58 -4.77 -12.70 3.29
N ASP A 59 -5.21 -11.96 2.28
CA ASP A 59 -5.09 -12.30 0.87
C ASP A 59 -3.69 -12.77 0.47
N THR A 60 -2.69 -11.93 0.69
CA THR A 60 -1.30 -12.25 0.29
C THR A 60 -0.68 -13.38 1.09
N LEU A 61 -1.17 -13.62 2.29
CA LEU A 61 -0.74 -14.75 3.13
C LEU A 61 -1.24 -16.07 2.55
N TYR A 62 -2.53 -16.16 2.20
CA TYR A 62 -3.10 -17.35 1.57
C TYR A 62 -2.61 -17.57 0.14
N TRP A 63 -2.35 -16.51 -0.63
CA TRP A 63 -1.70 -16.67 -1.95
C TRP A 63 -0.30 -17.23 -1.83
N ALA A 64 0.43 -16.83 -0.80
CA ALA A 64 1.77 -17.38 -0.53
C ALA A 64 1.69 -18.86 -0.14
N GLU A 65 0.77 -19.24 0.74
CA GLU A 65 0.52 -20.63 1.09
C GLU A 65 0.13 -21.46 -0.13
N ALA A 66 -0.84 -20.97 -0.93
CA ALA A 66 -1.30 -21.65 -2.14
C ALA A 66 -0.15 -21.89 -3.13
N ALA A 67 0.70 -20.89 -3.36
CA ALA A 67 1.86 -21.02 -4.23
C ALA A 67 2.84 -22.09 -3.73
N MET A 68 3.07 -22.16 -2.43
CA MET A 68 3.95 -23.18 -1.82
C MET A 68 3.35 -24.58 -1.93
N GLN A 69 2.04 -24.75 -1.71
CA GLN A 69 1.32 -26.03 -1.86
C GLN A 69 1.29 -26.50 -3.31
N GLY A 70 1.12 -25.57 -4.26
CA GLY A 70 1.11 -25.86 -5.70
C GLY A 70 2.50 -26.08 -6.31
N ASN A 71 3.59 -25.97 -5.53
CA ASN A 71 4.98 -26.04 -5.99
C ASN A 71 5.28 -25.09 -7.16
N GLY A 72 4.66 -23.92 -7.19
CA GLY A 72 4.78 -22.93 -8.26
C GLY A 72 4.48 -21.51 -7.77
N LEU A 73 4.27 -20.59 -8.72
CA LEU A 73 3.87 -19.21 -8.41
C LEU A 73 2.34 -19.06 -8.29
N ILE A 74 1.61 -19.98 -8.87
CA ILE A 74 0.14 -20.08 -8.85
C ILE A 74 -0.24 -21.54 -8.60
N ASN A 75 -1.26 -21.73 -7.77
CA ASN A 75 -1.87 -23.05 -7.52
C ASN A 75 -3.17 -23.15 -8.33
N PRO A 76 -3.33 -24.13 -9.24
CA PRO A 76 -4.53 -24.27 -10.07
C PRO A 76 -5.78 -24.67 -9.28
N ASP A 77 -5.63 -25.23 -8.08
CA ASP A 77 -6.75 -25.62 -7.20
C ASP A 77 -7.21 -24.49 -6.27
N PHE A 78 -6.52 -23.34 -6.31
CA PHE A 78 -6.85 -22.18 -5.49
C PHE A 78 -7.55 -21.10 -6.34
N THR A 79 -8.65 -20.55 -5.83
CA THR A 79 -9.35 -19.42 -6.46
C THR A 79 -8.88 -18.12 -5.86
N TYR A 80 -8.25 -17.26 -6.67
CA TYR A 80 -7.67 -16.00 -6.24
C TYR A 80 -8.65 -14.84 -6.38
N ALA A 81 -8.64 -13.89 -5.44
CA ALA A 81 -9.31 -12.60 -5.64
C ALA A 81 -8.67 -11.81 -6.79
N ALA A 82 -7.35 -11.89 -6.88
CA ALA A 82 -6.58 -11.28 -7.95
C ALA A 82 -5.35 -12.15 -8.29
N LEU A 83 -5.06 -12.26 -9.57
CA LEU A 83 -3.91 -13.02 -10.04
C LEU A 83 -2.66 -12.13 -10.08
N MET A 84 -1.87 -12.20 -9.02
CA MET A 84 -0.63 -11.45 -8.84
C MET A 84 0.55 -12.40 -8.52
N PRO A 85 1.07 -13.16 -9.49
CA PRO A 85 2.05 -14.22 -9.25
C PRO A 85 3.33 -13.75 -8.54
N LEU A 86 3.78 -12.54 -8.85
CA LEU A 86 4.98 -11.91 -8.28
C LEU A 86 4.60 -10.61 -7.54
N GLY A 87 3.56 -10.68 -6.73
CA GLY A 87 3.00 -9.58 -5.96
C GLY A 87 3.40 -9.57 -4.49
N GLY A 88 2.46 -9.14 -3.63
CA GLY A 88 2.65 -9.05 -2.18
C GLY A 88 2.89 -10.38 -1.48
N ASN A 89 2.41 -11.48 -2.06
CA ASN A 89 2.63 -12.84 -1.58
C ASN A 89 4.12 -13.21 -1.41
N LEU A 90 5.02 -12.65 -2.23
CA LEU A 90 6.47 -12.92 -2.11
C LEU A 90 7.03 -12.47 -0.77
N PHE A 91 6.50 -11.41 -0.16
CA PHE A 91 6.92 -10.94 1.15
C PHE A 91 6.47 -11.89 2.27
N MET A 92 5.34 -12.59 2.08
CA MET A 92 4.82 -13.58 3.03
C MET A 92 5.53 -14.93 2.91
N GLN A 93 5.83 -15.39 1.70
CA GLN A 93 6.51 -16.67 1.43
C GLN A 93 7.85 -16.83 2.17
N ILE A 94 8.55 -15.71 2.43
CA ILE A 94 9.83 -15.73 3.17
C ILE A 94 9.63 -16.24 4.61
N TRP A 95 8.47 -15.95 5.22
CA TRP A 95 8.22 -16.17 6.64
C TRP A 95 7.32 -17.35 6.98
N ILE A 96 6.49 -17.83 6.03
CA ILE A 96 5.63 -19.01 6.23
C ILE A 96 6.42 -20.24 6.71
N PRO A 97 7.62 -20.58 6.18
CA PRO A 97 8.37 -21.73 6.66
C PRO A 97 8.80 -21.64 8.14
N LEU A 98 8.83 -20.43 8.71
CA LEU A 98 9.25 -20.19 10.09
C LEU A 98 8.07 -20.08 11.07
N PHE A 99 6.95 -19.52 10.63
CA PHE A 99 5.85 -19.14 11.51
C PHE A 99 4.48 -19.68 11.07
N GLY A 100 4.41 -20.43 9.95
CA GLY A 100 3.14 -20.90 9.40
C GLY A 100 2.22 -19.76 8.96
N ILE A 101 0.93 -20.06 8.80
CA ILE A 101 -0.12 -19.08 8.59
C ILE A 101 -0.49 -18.47 9.95
N SER A 102 -0.03 -17.26 10.20
CA SER A 102 -0.12 -16.63 11.52
C SER A 102 0.02 -15.11 11.46
N MET A 103 -0.39 -14.43 12.54
CA MET A 103 -0.13 -12.99 12.69
C MET A 103 1.36 -12.64 12.70
N LYS A 104 2.24 -13.57 13.10
CA LYS A 104 3.70 -13.36 13.03
C LYS A 104 4.16 -13.28 11.57
N THR A 105 3.71 -14.22 10.73
CA THR A 105 4.01 -14.18 9.29
C THR A 105 3.50 -12.90 8.66
N GLN A 106 2.27 -12.49 8.98
CA GLN A 106 1.69 -11.24 8.51
C GLN A 106 2.57 -10.05 8.90
N ALA A 107 2.92 -9.89 10.17
CA ALA A 107 3.72 -8.77 10.64
C ALA A 107 5.14 -8.73 10.01
N PHE A 108 5.83 -9.86 9.93
CA PHE A 108 7.16 -9.91 9.31
C PHE A 108 7.12 -9.71 7.79
N GLY A 109 6.09 -10.21 7.11
CA GLY A 109 5.85 -9.96 5.69
C GLY A 109 5.64 -8.46 5.41
N MET A 110 4.76 -7.82 6.20
CA MET A 110 4.51 -6.38 6.13
C MET A 110 5.76 -5.55 6.45
N ALA A 111 6.55 -5.96 7.45
CA ALA A 111 7.81 -5.28 7.78
C ALA A 111 8.83 -5.40 6.63
N THR A 112 8.91 -6.55 5.96
CA THR A 112 9.78 -6.75 4.80
C THR A 112 9.36 -5.86 3.63
N PHE A 113 8.07 -5.76 3.35
CA PHE A 113 7.50 -4.82 2.38
C PHE A 113 7.87 -3.37 2.76
N PHE A 114 7.61 -2.97 4.00
CA PHE A 114 7.91 -1.62 4.49
C PHE A 114 9.39 -1.25 4.32
N VAL A 115 10.30 -2.13 4.74
CA VAL A 115 11.75 -1.89 4.62
C VAL A 115 12.15 -1.73 3.15
N THR A 116 11.62 -2.57 2.27
CA THR A 116 11.87 -2.48 0.83
C THR A 116 11.38 -1.13 0.28
N PHE A 117 10.15 -0.76 0.59
CA PHE A 117 9.57 0.54 0.20
C PHE A 117 10.39 1.71 0.71
N TYR A 118 10.75 1.71 2.00
CA TYR A 118 11.52 2.75 2.65
C TYR A 118 12.91 2.95 2.01
N VAL A 119 13.60 1.85 1.75
CA VAL A 119 14.94 1.89 1.14
C VAL A 119 14.88 2.44 -0.27
N PHE A 120 13.98 1.92 -1.12
CA PHE A 120 13.86 2.38 -2.50
C PHE A 120 13.33 3.81 -2.60
N LEU A 121 12.46 4.23 -1.70
CA LEU A 121 12.01 5.62 -1.60
C LEU A 121 13.20 6.57 -1.30
N CYS A 122 14.04 6.22 -0.34
CA CYS A 122 15.24 7.00 -0.03
C CYS A 122 16.22 7.04 -1.22
N LEU A 123 16.43 5.91 -1.90
CA LEU A 123 17.29 5.81 -3.08
C LEU A 123 16.75 6.65 -4.24
N MET A 124 15.45 6.57 -4.53
CA MET A 124 14.78 7.37 -5.58
C MET A 124 14.94 8.87 -5.32
N LEU A 125 14.67 9.33 -4.10
CA LEU A 125 14.82 10.74 -3.72
C LEU A 125 16.29 11.20 -3.84
N ARG A 126 17.24 10.33 -3.53
CA ARG A 126 18.67 10.62 -3.71
C ARG A 126 19.04 10.79 -5.18
N GLU A 127 18.49 9.96 -6.08
CA GLU A 127 18.68 10.13 -7.52
C GLU A 127 18.03 11.42 -8.06
N MET A 128 17.00 11.93 -7.38
CA MET A 128 16.43 13.26 -7.62
C MET A 128 17.25 14.40 -7.00
N HIS A 129 18.46 14.14 -6.51
CA HIS A 129 19.37 15.09 -5.87
C HIS A 129 18.79 15.75 -4.61
N PHE A 130 17.97 15.05 -3.85
CA PHE A 130 17.51 15.50 -2.55
C PHE A 130 18.66 15.45 -1.54
N SER A 131 18.83 16.51 -0.75
CA SER A 131 19.72 16.48 0.41
C SER A 131 19.15 15.53 1.48
N LEU A 132 20.00 15.08 2.41
CA LEU A 132 19.54 14.25 3.53
C LEU A 132 18.34 14.86 4.28
N ARG A 133 18.32 16.18 4.47
CA ARG A 133 17.21 16.91 5.13
C ARG A 133 15.93 16.84 4.31
N ALA A 134 16.02 17.12 3.02
CA ALA A 134 14.85 17.06 2.14
C ALA A 134 14.32 15.63 2.03
N THR A 135 15.21 14.64 1.93
CA THR A 135 14.83 13.22 1.96
C THR A 135 14.12 12.88 3.26
N ALA A 136 14.70 13.26 4.42
CA ALA A 136 14.11 12.97 5.72
C ALA A 136 12.70 13.56 5.87
N VAL A 137 12.52 14.84 5.51
CA VAL A 137 11.20 15.48 5.56
C VAL A 137 10.22 14.79 4.61
N THR A 138 10.63 14.52 3.36
CA THR A 138 9.73 13.91 2.37
C THR A 138 9.30 12.50 2.78
N VAL A 139 10.25 11.67 3.21
CA VAL A 139 9.97 10.30 3.68
C VAL A 139 9.07 10.32 4.90
N SER A 140 9.40 11.15 5.91
CA SER A 140 8.60 11.22 7.14
C SER A 140 7.17 11.72 6.89
N VAL A 141 7.00 12.78 6.10
CA VAL A 141 5.65 13.27 5.76
C VAL A 141 4.87 12.19 5.01
N LEU A 142 5.49 11.51 4.04
CA LEU A 142 4.80 10.44 3.30
C LEU A 142 4.40 9.30 4.23
N LEU A 143 5.32 8.73 5.01
CA LEU A 143 5.05 7.59 5.89
C LEU A 143 3.96 7.93 6.91
N LEU A 144 4.01 9.11 7.52
CA LEU A 144 3.03 9.52 8.51
C LEU A 144 1.68 9.85 7.88
N THR A 145 1.65 10.46 6.68
CA THR A 145 0.40 10.60 5.92
C THR A 145 -0.26 9.25 5.65
N LEU A 146 0.54 8.21 5.32
CA LEU A 146 0.03 6.85 5.13
C LEU A 146 -0.40 6.16 6.45
N CYS A 147 -0.21 6.83 7.59
CA CYS A 147 -0.72 6.42 8.90
C CYS A 147 -1.94 7.25 9.36
N SER A 148 -2.38 8.26 8.60
CA SER A 148 -3.38 9.25 9.03
C SER A 148 -4.79 8.69 9.24
N SER A 149 -5.15 7.62 8.54
CA SER A 149 -6.46 6.95 8.66
C SER A 149 -6.32 5.43 8.76
N VAL A 150 -7.34 4.77 9.32
CA VAL A 150 -7.45 3.30 9.35
C VAL A 150 -7.27 2.73 7.93
N LYS A 151 -7.95 3.31 6.94
CA LYS A 151 -7.94 2.80 5.57
C LYS A 151 -6.56 2.95 4.89
N LEU A 152 -5.81 4.03 5.12
CA LEU A 152 -4.44 4.15 4.61
C LEU A 152 -3.48 3.20 5.33
N ARG A 153 -3.63 3.01 6.65
CA ARG A 153 -2.84 2.03 7.39
C ARG A 153 -3.09 0.62 6.89
N GLU A 154 -4.36 0.24 6.69
CA GLU A 154 -4.76 -1.03 6.10
C GLU A 154 -4.05 -1.26 4.76
N ILE A 155 -4.22 -0.35 3.79
CA ILE A 155 -3.72 -0.53 2.43
C ILE A 155 -2.18 -0.57 2.36
N PHE A 156 -1.48 0.19 3.20
CA PHE A 156 -0.01 0.25 3.11
C PHE A 156 0.71 -0.62 4.14
N TRP A 157 0.10 -0.85 5.31
CA TRP A 157 0.81 -1.47 6.43
C TRP A 157 0.15 -2.73 6.98
N ASN A 158 -1.00 -3.16 6.39
CA ASN A 158 -1.68 -4.37 6.80
C ASN A 158 -2.18 -5.25 5.62
N HIS A 159 -2.24 -4.70 4.38
CA HIS A 159 -2.77 -5.40 3.21
C HIS A 159 -1.97 -5.07 1.93
N ILE A 160 -0.95 -5.88 1.59
CA ILE A 160 -0.07 -5.67 0.42
C ILE A 160 -0.75 -6.16 -0.86
N ILE A 161 -1.71 -5.38 -1.36
CA ILE A 161 -2.42 -5.73 -2.60
C ILE A 161 -2.43 -4.52 -3.54
N TYR A 162 -2.83 -4.66 -4.75
CA TYR A 162 -2.95 -3.67 -5.84
C TYR A 162 -2.21 -2.33 -5.65
N TYR A 163 -2.67 -1.50 -4.70
CA TYR A 163 -2.26 -0.11 -4.58
C TYR A 163 -0.91 0.05 -3.91
N SER A 164 -0.69 -0.62 -2.80
CA SER A 164 0.59 -0.55 -2.08
C SER A 164 1.73 -1.19 -2.87
N ILE A 165 1.49 -2.37 -3.45
CA ILE A 165 2.49 -3.03 -4.30
C ILE A 165 2.75 -2.24 -5.61
N GLY A 166 1.70 -1.67 -6.21
CA GLY A 166 1.84 -0.83 -7.41
C GLY A 166 2.69 0.41 -7.15
N ILE A 167 2.52 1.06 -6.00
CA ILE A 167 3.35 2.21 -5.59
C ILE A 167 4.79 1.78 -5.28
N LEU A 168 5.01 0.62 -4.65
CA LEU A 168 6.36 0.08 -4.46
C LEU A 168 7.07 -0.11 -5.81
N PHE A 169 6.42 -0.76 -6.77
CA PHE A 169 6.97 -0.95 -8.11
C PHE A 169 7.27 0.39 -8.79
N LEU A 170 6.37 1.36 -8.70
CA LEU A 170 6.59 2.71 -9.24
C LEU A 170 7.85 3.37 -8.64
N VAL A 171 8.05 3.27 -7.34
CA VAL A 171 9.22 3.84 -6.65
C VAL A 171 10.51 3.14 -7.07
N ILE A 172 10.50 1.81 -7.21
CA ILE A 172 11.65 1.01 -7.68
C ILE A 172 12.00 1.37 -9.13
N GLY A 173 11.01 1.37 -10.01
CA GLY A 173 11.21 1.68 -11.42
C GLY A 173 11.67 3.11 -11.65
N LEU A 174 11.11 4.08 -10.92
CA LEU A 174 11.59 5.48 -10.94
C LEU A 174 13.04 5.59 -10.47
N PHE A 175 13.43 4.84 -9.43
CA PHE A 175 14.83 4.79 -8.99
C PHE A 175 15.74 4.31 -10.12
N PHE A 176 15.44 3.20 -10.80
CA PHE A 176 16.26 2.68 -11.90
C PHE A 176 16.34 3.66 -13.07
N VAL A 177 15.21 4.21 -13.49
CA VAL A 177 15.14 5.19 -14.59
C VAL A 177 15.99 6.43 -14.29
N LEU A 178 15.86 7.00 -13.10
CA LEU A 178 16.59 8.19 -12.69
C LEU A 178 18.09 7.89 -12.54
N HIS A 179 18.47 6.72 -12.02
CA HIS A 179 19.87 6.31 -11.91
C HIS A 179 20.53 6.16 -13.30
N ILE A 180 19.87 5.47 -14.24
CA ILE A 180 20.33 5.34 -15.64
C ILE A 180 20.52 6.72 -16.26
N ARG A 181 19.55 7.62 -16.08
CA ARG A 181 19.64 8.98 -16.55
C ARG A 181 20.86 9.70 -15.99
N ASN A 182 21.07 9.66 -14.67
CA ASN A 182 22.20 10.30 -14.00
C ASN A 182 23.55 9.71 -14.47
N LEU A 183 23.63 8.40 -14.71
CA LEU A 183 24.80 7.76 -15.32
C LEU A 183 25.05 8.28 -16.74
N SER A 184 24.00 8.56 -17.50
CA SER A 184 24.14 9.10 -18.86
C SER A 184 24.75 10.50 -18.89
N GLU A 185 24.62 11.28 -17.85
CA GLU A 185 25.16 12.63 -17.72
C GLU A 185 26.64 12.65 -17.28
N ARG A 186 27.14 11.54 -16.69
CA ARG A 186 28.53 11.42 -16.25
C ARG A 186 29.49 11.22 -17.42
N ARG A 187 30.79 11.49 -17.17
CA ARG A 187 31.86 11.17 -18.11
C ARG A 187 31.90 9.66 -18.36
N GLN A 188 31.87 9.26 -19.62
CA GLN A 188 31.74 7.86 -20.04
C GLN A 188 33.03 7.08 -19.93
N THR A 189 33.41 6.71 -18.72
CA THR A 189 34.44 5.73 -18.44
C THR A 189 33.95 4.30 -18.66
N LYS A 190 34.87 3.33 -18.75
CA LYS A 190 34.49 1.89 -18.87
C LYS A 190 33.59 1.47 -17.72
N SER A 191 33.86 1.92 -16.48
CA SER A 191 33.03 1.62 -15.30
C SER A 191 31.61 2.16 -15.43
N VAL A 192 31.43 3.43 -15.87
CA VAL A 192 30.10 4.03 -16.07
C VAL A 192 29.30 3.27 -17.14
N LYS A 193 29.95 2.85 -18.23
CA LYS A 193 29.27 2.04 -19.27
C LYS A 193 28.80 0.69 -18.73
N ILE A 194 29.64 -0.01 -17.96
CA ILE A 194 29.26 -1.29 -17.33
C ILE A 194 28.09 -1.08 -16.37
N GLN A 195 28.16 -0.07 -15.49
CA GLN A 195 27.04 0.25 -14.58
C GLN A 195 25.75 0.54 -15.36
N THR A 196 25.82 1.32 -16.44
CA THR A 196 24.67 1.63 -17.28
C THR A 196 24.01 0.36 -17.83
N VAL A 197 24.82 -0.59 -18.33
CA VAL A 197 24.31 -1.88 -18.84
C VAL A 197 23.65 -2.69 -17.71
N ILE A 198 24.30 -2.78 -16.54
CA ILE A 198 23.75 -3.50 -15.38
C ILE A 198 22.38 -2.91 -15.00
N PHE A 199 22.27 -1.57 -14.90
CA PHE A 199 21.01 -0.94 -14.53
C PHE A 199 19.93 -1.05 -15.60
N TYR A 200 20.26 -1.12 -16.89
CA TYR A 200 19.31 -1.47 -17.93
C TYR A 200 18.79 -2.91 -17.81
N VAL A 201 19.66 -3.86 -17.46
CA VAL A 201 19.26 -5.25 -17.19
C VAL A 201 18.34 -5.33 -15.97
N LEU A 202 18.67 -4.61 -14.89
CA LEU A 202 17.84 -4.54 -13.69
C LEU A 202 16.47 -3.89 -13.98
N LEU A 203 16.44 -2.82 -14.77
CA LEU A 203 15.19 -2.17 -15.19
C LEU A 203 14.33 -3.12 -16.05
N ALA A 204 14.94 -3.84 -16.99
CA ALA A 204 14.22 -4.83 -17.78
C ALA A 204 13.64 -5.96 -16.92
N ALA A 205 14.43 -6.46 -15.96
CA ALA A 205 13.98 -7.49 -15.01
C ALA A 205 12.84 -6.97 -14.11
N ASP A 206 12.96 -5.75 -13.59
CA ASP A 206 11.91 -5.08 -12.80
C ASP A 206 10.60 -4.99 -13.59
N PHE A 207 10.67 -4.52 -14.85
CA PHE A 207 9.48 -4.45 -15.72
C PHE A 207 8.88 -5.83 -16.02
N ILE A 208 9.71 -6.84 -16.29
CA ILE A 208 9.23 -8.21 -16.53
C ILE A 208 8.52 -8.74 -15.29
N VAL A 209 9.15 -8.63 -14.11
CA VAL A 209 8.59 -9.13 -12.84
C VAL A 209 7.30 -8.39 -12.50
N CYS A 210 7.31 -7.06 -12.49
CA CYS A 210 6.14 -6.28 -12.10
C CYS A 210 4.96 -6.47 -13.06
N CYS A 211 5.22 -6.55 -14.36
CA CYS A 211 4.16 -6.69 -15.38
C CYS A 211 3.61 -8.12 -15.53
N THR A 212 4.08 -9.11 -14.74
CA THR A 212 3.37 -10.39 -14.58
C THR A 212 2.06 -10.23 -13.81
N ASN A 213 1.90 -9.15 -13.05
CA ASN A 213 0.81 -8.92 -12.10
C ASN A 213 -0.38 -8.14 -12.72
N SER A 214 -0.76 -8.47 -13.95
CA SER A 214 -2.02 -8.00 -14.54
C SER A 214 -2.12 -6.47 -14.80
N THR A 215 -3.33 -5.99 -15.02
CA THR A 215 -3.67 -4.62 -15.41
C THR A 215 -3.27 -3.56 -14.39
N THR A 216 -3.22 -3.91 -13.09
CA THR A 216 -2.81 -3.00 -12.01
C THR A 216 -1.38 -2.51 -12.20
N SER A 217 -0.46 -3.41 -12.57
CA SER A 217 0.92 -3.05 -12.85
C SER A 217 1.04 -2.14 -14.07
N ILE A 218 0.16 -2.28 -15.06
CA ILE A 218 0.14 -1.37 -16.21
C ILE A 218 -0.24 0.04 -15.75
N ALA A 219 -1.33 0.18 -14.99
CA ALA A 219 -1.89 1.47 -14.60
C ALA A 219 -1.04 2.21 -13.54
N LEU A 220 -0.50 1.50 -12.56
CA LEU A 220 0.20 2.09 -11.42
C LEU A 220 1.73 2.10 -11.54
N PHE A 221 2.30 1.33 -12.45
CA PHE A 221 3.73 1.19 -12.62
C PHE A 221 4.21 1.50 -14.05
N ALA A 222 3.83 0.68 -15.03
CA ALA A 222 4.45 0.75 -16.36
C ALA A 222 4.10 2.03 -17.11
N LEU A 223 2.82 2.38 -17.23
CA LEU A 223 2.40 3.59 -17.94
C LEU A 223 2.81 4.89 -17.24
N PRO A 224 2.77 5.02 -15.89
CA PRO A 224 3.35 6.17 -15.20
C PRO A 224 4.84 6.38 -15.49
N ILE A 225 5.65 5.33 -15.53
CA ILE A 225 7.07 5.44 -15.86
C ILE A 225 7.28 5.80 -17.33
N LEU A 226 6.61 5.10 -18.25
CA LEU A 226 6.67 5.39 -19.68
C LEU A 226 6.21 6.83 -19.98
N GLY A 227 5.07 7.23 -19.43
CA GLY A 227 4.53 8.58 -19.55
C GLY A 227 5.46 9.64 -18.96
N GLY A 228 6.00 9.37 -17.76
CA GLY A 228 6.95 10.26 -17.08
C GLY A 228 8.21 10.51 -17.90
N VAL A 229 8.84 9.44 -18.40
CA VAL A 229 10.06 9.55 -19.24
C VAL A 229 9.76 10.21 -20.58
N PHE A 230 8.65 9.79 -21.22
CA PHE A 230 8.26 10.33 -22.53
C PHE A 230 7.96 11.84 -22.45
N CYS A 231 7.05 12.23 -21.56
CA CYS A 231 6.63 13.62 -21.44
C CYS A 231 7.77 14.53 -20.97
N GLU A 232 8.58 14.06 -19.99
CA GLU A 232 9.75 14.83 -19.54
C GLU A 232 10.70 15.14 -20.68
N ARG A 233 10.90 14.17 -21.57
CA ARG A 233 11.92 14.33 -22.61
C ARG A 233 11.40 14.94 -23.90
N PHE A 234 10.23 14.55 -24.35
CA PHE A 234 9.75 14.86 -25.70
C PHE A 234 8.74 16.01 -25.77
N LEU A 235 8.14 16.40 -24.64
CA LEU A 235 7.34 17.62 -24.56
C LEU A 235 8.19 18.88 -24.27
N ASP A 236 9.45 18.73 -23.85
CA ASP A 236 10.38 19.86 -23.71
C ASP A 236 11.05 20.17 -25.05
N ILE A 237 10.50 21.14 -25.79
CA ILE A 237 10.95 21.59 -27.12
C ILE A 237 12.39 22.16 -27.10
N ARG A 238 12.91 22.56 -25.94
CA ARG A 238 14.21 23.24 -25.81
C ARG A 238 15.41 22.32 -26.00
N THR A 239 15.25 21.01 -25.81
CA THR A 239 16.36 20.06 -25.89
C THR A 239 16.38 19.41 -27.26
N PRO A 240 17.51 19.45 -28.01
CA PRO A 240 17.60 18.85 -29.34
C PRO A 240 17.29 17.34 -29.32
N TRP A 241 16.50 16.88 -30.30
CA TRP A 241 16.11 15.48 -30.45
C TRP A 241 17.31 14.52 -30.60
N LYS A 242 18.40 14.99 -31.19
CA LYS A 242 19.64 14.21 -31.38
C LYS A 242 20.59 14.26 -30.19
N SER A 243 20.12 14.72 -29.03
CA SER A 243 20.97 14.75 -27.83
C SER A 243 21.14 13.34 -27.23
N ARG A 244 22.24 13.15 -26.49
CA ARG A 244 22.47 11.90 -25.74
C ARG A 244 21.34 11.61 -24.75
N LYS A 245 20.76 12.65 -24.13
CA LYS A 245 19.61 12.52 -23.23
C LYS A 245 18.40 11.89 -23.94
N SER A 246 18.16 12.28 -25.21
CA SER A 246 17.08 11.70 -26.03
C SER A 246 17.32 10.24 -26.37
N VAL A 247 18.55 9.90 -26.71
CA VAL A 247 18.93 8.49 -27.00
C VAL A 247 18.76 7.63 -25.74
N THR A 248 19.19 8.12 -24.57
CA THR A 248 18.99 7.43 -23.29
C THR A 248 17.50 7.25 -22.98
N ALA A 249 16.68 8.30 -23.14
CA ALA A 249 15.25 8.23 -22.90
C ALA A 249 14.56 7.23 -23.85
N LEU A 250 14.91 7.29 -25.16
CA LEU A 250 14.36 6.37 -26.16
C LEU A 250 14.73 4.92 -25.84
N LEU A 251 15.99 4.64 -25.48
CA LEU A 251 16.43 3.32 -25.09
C LEU A 251 15.73 2.84 -23.81
N THR A 252 15.55 3.72 -22.82
CA THR A 252 14.79 3.44 -21.60
C THR A 252 13.34 3.07 -21.93
N LEU A 253 12.66 3.88 -22.76
CA LEU A 253 11.29 3.59 -23.20
C LEU A 253 11.18 2.26 -23.94
N LEU A 254 12.13 1.97 -24.82
CA LEU A 254 12.15 0.70 -25.58
C LEU A 254 12.34 -0.51 -24.62
N ILE A 255 13.27 -0.43 -23.67
CA ILE A 255 13.50 -1.48 -22.68
C ILE A 255 12.28 -1.69 -21.80
N CYS A 256 11.66 -0.60 -21.32
CA CYS A 256 10.42 -0.66 -20.54
C CYS A 256 9.27 -1.28 -21.34
N ALA A 257 9.10 -0.90 -22.62
CA ALA A 257 8.05 -1.46 -23.48
C ALA A 257 8.26 -2.96 -23.76
N ILE A 258 9.51 -3.38 -24.00
CA ILE A 258 9.87 -4.79 -24.16
C ILE A 258 9.62 -5.55 -22.85
N GLY A 259 10.07 -4.99 -21.71
CA GLY A 259 9.86 -5.57 -20.38
C GLY A 259 8.37 -5.73 -20.04
N LEU A 260 7.55 -4.71 -20.34
CA LEU A 260 6.09 -4.77 -20.21
C LEU A 260 5.50 -5.92 -21.04
N TYR A 261 5.84 -5.99 -22.33
CA TYR A 261 5.33 -7.04 -23.21
C TYR A 261 5.73 -8.43 -22.74
N LEU A 262 7.01 -8.64 -22.39
CA LEU A 262 7.51 -9.92 -21.91
C LEU A 262 6.90 -10.29 -20.54
N GLY A 263 6.75 -9.33 -19.64
CA GLY A 263 6.10 -9.53 -18.34
C GLY A 263 4.65 -9.96 -18.48
N MET A 264 3.87 -9.30 -19.33
CA MET A 264 2.48 -9.70 -19.61
C MET A 264 2.39 -11.11 -20.21
N LYS A 265 3.30 -11.47 -21.14
CA LYS A 265 3.35 -12.83 -21.73
C LYS A 265 3.75 -13.87 -20.69
N LEU A 266 4.73 -13.56 -19.86
CA LEU A 266 5.15 -14.44 -18.76
C LEU A 266 4.03 -14.61 -17.74
N GLY A 267 3.35 -13.54 -17.36
CA GLY A 267 2.21 -13.59 -16.46
C GLY A 267 1.08 -14.46 -16.98
N ALA A 268 0.70 -14.27 -18.26
CA ALA A 268 -0.31 -15.12 -18.91
C ALA A 268 0.10 -16.60 -18.97
N HIS A 269 1.40 -16.89 -19.14
CA HIS A 269 1.90 -18.26 -19.12
C HIS A 269 1.89 -18.88 -17.72
N ILE A 270 2.26 -18.11 -16.69
CA ILE A 270 2.26 -18.56 -15.28
C ILE A 270 0.83 -18.84 -14.81
N VAL A 271 -0.10 -17.92 -15.14
CA VAL A 271 -1.50 -18.01 -14.71
C VAL A 271 -2.24 -19.17 -15.43
N GLY A 272 -1.94 -19.40 -16.72
CA GLY A 272 -2.61 -20.44 -17.50
C GLY A 272 -4.13 -20.24 -17.54
N ASP A 273 -4.87 -21.31 -17.23
CA ASP A 273 -6.35 -21.33 -17.22
C ASP A 273 -6.96 -21.04 -15.85
N VAL A 274 -6.15 -20.66 -14.84
CA VAL A 274 -6.65 -20.29 -13.51
C VAL A 274 -7.51 -19.05 -13.61
N GLN A 275 -8.73 -19.13 -13.09
CA GLN A 275 -9.67 -18.03 -13.13
C GLN A 275 -9.47 -17.08 -11.97
N GLU A 276 -9.51 -15.80 -12.27
CA GLU A 276 -9.56 -14.73 -11.29
C GLU A 276 -11.02 -14.51 -10.88
N GLY A 277 -11.32 -14.64 -9.57
CA GLY A 277 -12.67 -14.52 -9.08
C GLY A 277 -13.18 -13.08 -9.05
N TYR A 278 -12.60 -12.26 -8.16
CA TYR A 278 -13.14 -10.93 -7.85
C TYR A 278 -12.75 -9.87 -8.88
N ALA A 279 -11.47 -9.78 -9.24
CA ALA A 279 -10.98 -8.67 -10.06
C ALA A 279 -11.61 -8.65 -11.47
N SER A 280 -11.83 -9.81 -12.09
CA SER A 280 -12.48 -9.92 -13.40
C SER A 280 -13.96 -9.51 -13.37
N ALA A 281 -14.68 -9.84 -12.29
CA ALA A 281 -16.09 -9.49 -12.13
C ALA A 281 -16.32 -7.98 -12.00
N TYR A 282 -15.40 -7.29 -11.30
CA TYR A 282 -15.54 -5.88 -10.97
C TYR A 282 -14.71 -4.91 -11.85
N SER A 283 -13.87 -5.43 -12.75
CA SER A 283 -13.13 -4.61 -13.74
C SER A 283 -14.01 -4.18 -14.91
N ARG A 284 -15.18 -3.63 -14.62
CA ARG A 284 -16.20 -3.22 -15.60
C ARG A 284 -16.62 -1.77 -15.34
N PHE A 285 -17.20 -1.14 -16.36
CA PHE A 285 -17.84 0.15 -16.20
C PHE A 285 -19.14 0.01 -15.41
N SER A 286 -19.37 0.97 -14.49
CA SER A 286 -20.67 1.16 -13.85
C SER A 286 -21.65 1.83 -14.81
N ASN A 287 -22.96 1.87 -14.42
CA ASN A 287 -23.95 2.64 -15.18
C ASN A 287 -23.52 4.13 -15.27
N PRO A 288 -23.46 4.73 -16.47
CA PRO A 288 -23.11 6.15 -16.64
C PRO A 288 -23.97 7.11 -15.80
N ASP A 289 -25.20 6.76 -15.49
CA ASP A 289 -26.10 7.59 -14.67
C ASP A 289 -25.55 7.80 -13.23
N THR A 290 -24.71 6.87 -12.72
CA THR A 290 -24.11 6.96 -11.38
C THR A 290 -22.78 7.73 -11.34
N TRP A 291 -22.22 8.09 -12.50
CA TRP A 291 -20.88 8.71 -12.52
C TRP A 291 -20.84 10.08 -11.86
N TRP A 292 -21.95 10.83 -11.97
CA TRP A 292 -22.03 12.15 -11.35
C TRP A 292 -22.06 12.08 -9.82
N ASP A 293 -22.70 11.07 -9.26
CA ASP A 293 -22.74 10.82 -7.81
C ASP A 293 -21.33 10.58 -7.27
N TYR A 294 -20.48 9.88 -8.04
CA TYR A 294 -19.08 9.65 -7.68
C TYR A 294 -18.20 10.90 -7.79
N VAL A 295 -18.52 11.79 -8.73
CA VAL A 295 -17.85 13.11 -8.81
C VAL A 295 -18.18 13.95 -7.57
N GLU A 296 -19.43 13.96 -7.13
CA GLU A 296 -19.87 14.68 -5.93
C GLU A 296 -19.28 14.09 -4.65
N ALA A 297 -19.15 12.77 -4.57
CA ALA A 297 -18.59 12.07 -3.43
C ALA A 297 -17.05 12.22 -3.31
N LEU A 298 -16.34 12.48 -4.42
CA LEU A 298 -14.88 12.48 -4.49
C LEU A 298 -14.19 13.40 -3.46
N PRO A 299 -14.60 14.67 -3.25
CA PRO A 299 -13.93 15.53 -2.28
C PRO A 299 -14.02 14.98 -0.84
N LEU A 300 -15.19 14.49 -0.44
CA LEU A 300 -15.38 13.92 0.89
C LEU A 300 -14.61 12.60 1.04
N ALA A 301 -14.64 11.74 0.04
CA ALA A 301 -13.88 10.49 0.01
C ALA A 301 -12.37 10.74 0.17
N PHE A 302 -11.83 11.76 -0.49
CA PHE A 302 -10.43 12.14 -0.37
C PHE A 302 -10.08 12.68 1.02
N LEU A 303 -10.98 13.47 1.63
CA LEU A 303 -10.84 13.98 2.99
C LEU A 303 -10.89 12.85 4.03
N GLN A 304 -11.85 11.93 3.91
CA GLN A 304 -11.97 10.76 4.78
C GLN A 304 -10.74 9.86 4.69
N LEU A 305 -10.21 9.66 3.49
CA LEU A 305 -8.98 8.90 3.30
C LEU A 305 -7.77 9.55 4.03
N LEU A 306 -7.74 10.88 4.14
CA LEU A 306 -6.73 11.61 4.92
C LEU A 306 -7.06 11.72 6.42
N GLY A 307 -8.05 10.98 6.89
CA GLY A 307 -8.40 10.89 8.30
C GLY A 307 -9.33 12.00 8.81
N LEU A 308 -10.05 12.70 7.91
CA LEU A 308 -11.12 13.60 8.33
C LEU A 308 -12.25 12.77 8.94
N ASN A 309 -12.50 13.00 10.22
CA ASN A 309 -13.64 12.46 10.95
C ASN A 309 -14.23 13.61 11.77
N VAL A 310 -15.38 14.12 11.36
CA VAL A 310 -16.08 15.26 11.99
C VAL A 310 -17.52 14.86 12.24
N GLN A 311 -18.00 15.15 13.47
CA GLN A 311 -19.39 15.01 13.85
C GLN A 311 -20.03 16.39 14.01
N GLU A 312 -21.35 16.48 13.86
CA GLU A 312 -22.09 17.75 14.03
C GLU A 312 -21.91 18.37 15.42
N SER A 313 -21.64 17.54 16.43
CA SER A 313 -21.35 17.97 17.80
C SER A 313 -19.98 18.60 18.01
N ASP A 314 -19.06 18.48 17.04
CA ASP A 314 -17.68 18.93 17.20
C ASP A 314 -17.60 20.46 17.14
N LEU A 315 -16.93 21.05 18.11
CA LEU A 315 -16.72 22.50 18.15
C LEU A 315 -15.55 22.88 17.23
N LEU A 316 -15.75 23.90 16.40
CA LEU A 316 -14.71 24.42 15.50
C LEU A 316 -13.43 24.86 16.26
N ALA A 317 -13.57 25.34 17.48
CA ALA A 317 -12.47 25.80 18.32
C ALA A 317 -11.89 24.70 19.24
N SER A 318 -12.32 23.44 19.08
CA SER A 318 -11.72 22.29 19.76
C SER A 318 -10.42 21.86 19.07
N ILE A 319 -9.67 20.95 19.70
CA ILE A 319 -8.45 20.35 19.11
C ILE A 319 -8.85 19.55 17.87
N GLU A 320 -9.96 18.83 17.93
CA GLU A 320 -10.54 18.06 16.83
C GLU A 320 -10.95 18.97 15.66
N GLY A 321 -11.62 20.10 15.96
CA GLY A 321 -12.01 21.10 14.97
C GLY A 321 -10.81 21.72 14.26
N VAL A 322 -9.78 22.12 15.01
CA VAL A 322 -8.52 22.63 14.45
C VAL A 322 -7.85 21.57 13.56
N ARG A 323 -7.80 20.32 14.01
CA ARG A 323 -7.28 19.20 13.21
C ARG A 323 -8.05 19.02 11.93
N ALA A 324 -9.38 19.01 11.99
CA ALA A 324 -10.24 18.88 10.82
C ALA A 324 -9.95 19.98 9.78
N ILE A 325 -9.85 21.24 10.24
CA ILE A 325 -9.49 22.38 9.40
C ILE A 325 -8.10 22.16 8.75
N LEU A 326 -7.11 21.74 9.52
CA LEU A 326 -5.76 21.48 8.98
C LEU A 326 -5.74 20.31 8.00
N THR A 327 -6.55 19.26 8.23
CA THR A 327 -6.72 18.14 7.28
C THR A 327 -7.35 18.63 5.97
N ILE A 328 -8.34 19.51 6.02
CA ILE A 328 -8.94 20.13 4.82
C ILE A 328 -7.87 20.95 4.05
N PHE A 329 -7.09 21.78 4.74
CA PHE A 329 -5.99 22.51 4.11
C PHE A 329 -4.94 21.58 3.51
N TYR A 330 -4.64 20.47 4.18
CA TYR A 330 -3.70 19.47 3.67
C TYR A 330 -4.25 18.77 2.41
N ALA A 331 -5.52 18.40 2.41
CA ALA A 331 -6.17 17.84 1.23
C ALA A 331 -6.14 18.80 0.04
N LEU A 332 -6.46 20.08 0.27
CA LEU A 332 -6.34 21.13 -0.74
C LEU A 332 -4.90 21.31 -1.23
N PHE A 333 -3.93 21.26 -0.32
CA PHE A 333 -2.50 21.29 -0.66
C PHE A 333 -2.13 20.12 -1.56
N LEU A 334 -2.54 18.89 -1.25
CA LEU A 334 -2.27 17.70 -2.06
C LEU A 334 -3.01 17.70 -3.40
N ALA A 335 -4.15 18.36 -3.52
CA ALA A 335 -4.90 18.48 -4.78
C ALA A 335 -4.34 19.61 -5.67
N ILE A 336 -4.05 20.78 -5.09
CA ILE A 336 -3.73 22.00 -5.86
C ILE A 336 -2.25 22.07 -6.24
N VAL A 337 -1.34 21.69 -5.32
CA VAL A 337 0.11 21.83 -5.55
C VAL A 337 0.59 21.02 -6.75
N PRO A 338 0.17 19.76 -7.00
CA PRO A 338 0.51 19.04 -8.22
C PRO A 338 0.04 19.73 -9.51
N ILE A 339 -1.12 20.41 -9.49
CA ILE A 339 -1.62 21.20 -10.61
C ILE A 339 -0.67 22.39 -10.88
N ILE A 340 -0.31 23.13 -9.82
CA ILE A 340 0.63 24.25 -9.93
C ILE A 340 2.00 23.75 -10.42
N ALA A 341 2.46 22.59 -9.93
CA ALA A 341 3.71 21.97 -10.36
C ALA A 341 3.69 21.63 -11.87
N LEU A 342 2.56 21.12 -12.37
CA LEU A 342 2.37 20.87 -13.80
C LEU A 342 2.37 22.19 -14.60
N CYS A 343 1.68 23.23 -14.14
CA CYS A 343 1.69 24.55 -14.76
C CYS A 343 3.09 25.19 -14.78
N CYS A 344 3.89 24.92 -13.74
CA CYS A 344 5.26 25.41 -13.63
C CYS A 344 6.32 24.46 -14.23
N TYR A 345 5.91 23.36 -14.80
CA TYR A 345 6.76 22.26 -15.29
C TYR A 345 7.97 22.74 -16.12
N THR A 346 7.75 23.67 -17.05
CA THR A 346 8.83 24.20 -17.92
C THR A 346 9.87 25.05 -17.17
N LYS A 347 9.57 25.50 -15.95
CA LYS A 347 10.46 26.30 -15.11
C LYS A 347 11.29 25.42 -14.15
N ILE A 348 10.91 24.16 -13.98
CA ILE A 348 11.58 23.21 -13.11
C ILE A 348 12.77 22.63 -13.87
N GLU A 349 13.98 22.82 -13.34
CA GLU A 349 15.22 22.36 -13.97
C GLU A 349 15.50 20.88 -13.68
N GLU A 350 15.11 20.39 -12.51
CA GLU A 350 15.35 19.03 -12.07
C GLU A 350 14.47 18.05 -12.85
N ALA A 351 15.13 17.29 -13.69
CA ALA A 351 14.46 16.32 -14.55
C ALA A 351 13.72 15.22 -13.78
N GLY A 352 14.30 14.76 -12.65
CA GLY A 352 13.63 13.78 -11.78
C GLY A 352 12.29 14.28 -11.24
N VAL A 353 12.20 15.57 -10.91
CA VAL A 353 10.94 16.19 -10.47
C VAL A 353 9.95 16.23 -11.64
N ARG A 354 10.41 16.54 -12.85
CA ARG A 354 9.55 16.56 -14.05
C ARG A 354 9.00 15.17 -14.41
N VAL A 355 9.83 14.12 -14.30
CA VAL A 355 9.39 12.73 -14.48
C VAL A 355 8.34 12.36 -13.45
N LEU A 356 8.56 12.72 -12.18
CA LEU A 356 7.62 12.43 -11.08
C LEU A 356 6.28 13.15 -11.28
N ILE A 357 6.27 14.42 -11.74
CA ILE A 357 5.04 15.16 -12.05
C ILE A 357 4.20 14.41 -13.09
N TRP A 358 4.79 13.97 -14.19
CA TRP A 358 4.06 13.25 -15.22
C TRP A 358 3.63 11.86 -14.78
N ALA A 359 4.49 11.14 -14.03
CA ALA A 359 4.10 9.86 -13.45
C ALA A 359 2.89 9.99 -12.53
N HIS A 360 2.86 11.02 -11.67
CA HIS A 360 1.71 11.32 -10.82
C HIS A 360 0.43 11.56 -11.63
N TRP A 361 0.50 12.37 -12.71
CA TRP A 361 -0.69 12.67 -13.49
C TRP A 361 -1.20 11.48 -14.28
N VAL A 362 -0.31 10.57 -14.71
CA VAL A 362 -0.73 9.31 -15.33
C VAL A 362 -1.42 8.40 -14.30
N VAL A 363 -0.84 8.23 -13.09
CA VAL A 363 -1.51 7.50 -11.98
C VAL A 363 -2.86 8.11 -11.67
N THR A 364 -2.91 9.43 -11.50
CA THR A 364 -4.15 10.16 -11.17
C THR A 364 -5.23 9.95 -12.21
N ALA A 365 -4.88 10.02 -13.50
CA ALA A 365 -5.84 9.82 -14.58
C ALA A 365 -6.46 8.40 -14.53
N PHE A 366 -5.62 7.35 -14.39
CA PHE A 366 -6.12 5.97 -14.31
C PHE A 366 -6.96 5.71 -13.08
N ILE A 367 -6.51 6.19 -11.92
CA ILE A 367 -7.26 6.03 -10.66
C ILE A 367 -8.59 6.78 -10.71
N LEU A 368 -8.62 8.02 -11.20
CA LEU A 368 -9.87 8.79 -11.30
C LEU A 368 -10.85 8.15 -12.30
N VAL A 369 -10.38 7.66 -13.45
CA VAL A 369 -11.26 6.91 -14.37
C VAL A 369 -11.83 5.67 -13.68
N GLY A 370 -11.00 4.88 -12.98
CA GLY A 370 -11.47 3.70 -12.23
C GLY A 370 -12.41 4.06 -11.08
N TYR A 371 -12.18 5.18 -10.40
CA TYR A 371 -13.04 5.67 -9.31
C TYR A 371 -14.37 6.20 -9.81
N LEU A 372 -14.38 6.98 -10.86
CA LEU A 372 -15.59 7.65 -11.37
C LEU A 372 -16.45 6.74 -12.24
N CYS A 373 -15.86 5.82 -12.98
CA CYS A 373 -16.53 5.06 -14.01
C CYS A 373 -16.59 3.55 -13.73
N GLY A 374 -15.90 3.04 -12.70
CA GLY A 374 -15.82 1.61 -12.41
C GLY A 374 -16.96 1.10 -11.51
N LEU A 375 -17.24 -0.21 -11.56
CA LEU A 375 -18.28 -0.86 -10.74
C LEU A 375 -18.08 -0.71 -9.23
N LEU A 376 -16.82 -0.73 -8.74
CA LEU A 376 -16.48 -0.51 -7.32
C LEU A 376 -16.07 0.93 -7.04
N SER A 377 -16.72 1.87 -7.68
CA SER A 377 -16.35 3.28 -7.70
C SER A 377 -16.32 3.94 -6.32
N ALA A 378 -17.24 3.65 -5.43
CA ALA A 378 -17.35 4.32 -4.13
C ALA A 378 -16.25 3.96 -3.09
N GLY A 379 -15.30 3.08 -3.41
CA GLY A 379 -14.25 2.68 -2.49
C GLY A 379 -13.19 3.77 -2.30
N ILE A 380 -13.15 4.42 -1.13
CA ILE A 380 -12.20 5.50 -0.82
C ILE A 380 -10.74 5.05 -0.93
N TRP A 381 -10.44 3.79 -0.64
CA TRP A 381 -9.09 3.19 -0.73
C TRP A 381 -8.48 3.27 -2.12
N ARG A 382 -9.29 3.35 -3.18
CA ARG A 382 -8.82 3.50 -4.57
C ARG A 382 -8.03 4.78 -4.79
N LEU A 383 -8.27 5.82 -4.00
CA LEU A 383 -7.58 7.10 -4.09
C LEU A 383 -6.19 7.09 -3.44
N SER A 384 -5.81 6.01 -2.73
CA SER A 384 -4.54 5.92 -2.00
C SER A 384 -3.27 6.13 -2.85
N PRO A 385 -3.18 5.68 -4.13
CA PRO A 385 -2.03 6.00 -4.98
C PRO A 385 -1.93 7.49 -5.32
N ILE A 386 -3.07 8.18 -5.44
CA ILE A 386 -3.08 9.64 -5.66
C ILE A 386 -2.51 10.34 -4.44
N VAL A 387 -2.93 9.96 -3.22
CA VAL A 387 -2.38 10.53 -1.97
C VAL A 387 -0.86 10.37 -1.95
N CYS A 388 -0.36 9.16 -2.17
CA CYS A 388 1.07 8.87 -2.13
C CYS A 388 1.87 9.71 -3.14
N THR A 389 1.46 9.71 -4.39
CA THR A 389 2.16 10.44 -5.46
C THR A 389 1.98 11.96 -5.34
N SER A 390 0.84 12.45 -4.83
CA SER A 390 0.61 13.88 -4.53
C SER A 390 1.56 14.39 -3.47
N VAL A 391 1.76 13.63 -2.38
CA VAL A 391 2.74 13.99 -1.33
C VAL A 391 4.13 14.14 -1.94
N LEU A 392 4.57 13.16 -2.74
CA LEU A 392 5.89 13.19 -3.38
C LEU A 392 6.06 14.40 -4.30
N VAL A 393 5.09 14.65 -5.18
CA VAL A 393 5.14 15.80 -6.11
C VAL A 393 5.09 17.12 -5.35
N SER A 394 4.20 17.24 -4.36
CA SER A 394 4.02 18.47 -3.59
C SER A 394 5.30 18.84 -2.81
N LEU A 395 5.93 17.87 -2.17
CA LEU A 395 7.16 18.13 -1.43
C LEU A 395 8.36 18.35 -2.36
N ALA A 396 8.42 17.68 -3.51
CA ALA A 396 9.43 17.96 -4.52
C ALA A 396 9.29 19.37 -5.08
N PHE A 397 8.07 19.84 -5.32
CA PHE A 397 7.77 21.20 -5.78
C PHE A 397 8.06 22.25 -4.69
N LEU A 398 7.68 21.99 -3.44
CA LEU A 398 8.05 22.86 -2.31
C LEU A 398 9.57 23.00 -2.15
N ARG A 399 10.30 21.89 -2.28
CA ARG A 399 11.76 21.93 -2.28
C ARG A 399 12.30 22.85 -3.39
N TRP A 400 11.76 22.75 -4.59
CA TRP A 400 12.16 23.61 -5.71
C TRP A 400 11.84 25.10 -5.42
N LEU A 401 10.66 25.40 -4.85
CA LEU A 401 10.30 26.76 -4.41
C LEU A 401 11.19 27.27 -3.27
N TYR A 402 11.58 26.40 -2.32
CA TYR A 402 12.43 26.77 -1.20
C TYR A 402 13.82 27.27 -1.62
N HIS A 403 14.33 26.81 -2.77
CA HIS A 403 15.59 27.30 -3.31
C HIS A 403 15.47 28.71 -3.91
N LYS A 404 14.27 29.23 -4.12
CA LYS A 404 14.03 30.60 -4.54
C LYS A 404 13.88 31.51 -3.32
N VAL A 405 14.69 32.60 -3.28
CA VAL A 405 14.73 33.52 -2.13
C VAL A 405 13.36 34.10 -1.81
N GLU A 406 12.59 34.44 -2.84
CA GLU A 406 11.28 35.10 -2.73
C GLU A 406 10.21 34.21 -2.07
N THR A 407 10.24 32.90 -2.31
CA THR A 407 9.22 31.97 -1.84
C THR A 407 9.61 31.21 -0.57
N ARG A 408 10.87 31.29 -0.17
CA ARG A 408 11.44 30.52 0.95
C ARG A 408 10.67 30.66 2.26
N ARG A 409 10.23 31.88 2.61
CA ARG A 409 9.47 32.12 3.85
C ARG A 409 8.13 31.41 3.84
N TRP A 410 7.43 31.44 2.72
CA TRP A 410 6.15 30.76 2.55
C TRP A 410 6.28 29.24 2.63
N CYS A 411 7.33 28.67 2.06
CA CYS A 411 7.61 27.24 2.19
C CYS A 411 7.82 26.82 3.67
N VAL A 412 8.51 27.66 4.46
CA VAL A 412 8.71 27.38 5.91
C VAL A 412 7.38 27.46 6.66
N LEU A 413 6.55 28.46 6.36
CA LEU A 413 5.22 28.58 7.00
C LEU A 413 4.32 27.40 6.68
N LEU A 414 4.34 26.88 5.45
CA LEU A 414 3.58 25.69 5.07
C LEU A 414 4.09 24.39 5.75
N CYS A 415 5.34 24.36 6.21
CA CYS A 415 5.84 23.20 6.94
C CYS A 415 5.27 23.10 8.37
N LEU A 416 4.77 24.17 8.97
CA LEU A 416 4.24 24.14 10.35
C LEU A 416 2.96 23.28 10.47
N PRO A 417 1.90 23.51 9.66
CA PRO A 417 0.72 22.65 9.69
C PRO A 417 1.04 21.19 9.32
N LEU A 418 1.97 20.96 8.37
CA LEU A 418 2.41 19.60 8.03
C LEU A 418 3.10 18.91 9.22
N ALA A 419 3.95 19.63 9.95
CA ALA A 419 4.60 19.09 11.14
C ALA A 419 3.58 18.75 12.25
N TYR A 420 2.58 19.61 12.45
CA TYR A 420 1.49 19.32 13.38
C TYR A 420 0.72 18.06 13.01
N LEU A 421 0.30 17.92 11.74
CA LEU A 421 -0.42 16.73 11.29
C LEU A 421 0.44 15.47 11.43
N CYS A 422 1.72 15.52 11.06
CA CYS A 422 2.63 14.39 11.26
C CYS A 422 2.77 13.98 12.74
N LEU A 423 2.89 14.95 13.65
CA LEU A 423 2.95 14.64 15.09
C LEU A 423 1.62 14.06 15.61
N HIS A 424 0.51 14.56 15.09
CA HIS A 424 -0.80 14.03 15.42
C HIS A 424 -0.98 12.59 14.90
N ASP A 425 -0.53 12.29 13.68
CA ASP A 425 -0.61 10.93 13.10
C ASP A 425 0.26 9.94 13.91
N VAL A 426 1.44 10.37 14.39
CA VAL A 426 2.24 9.58 15.35
C VAL A 426 1.45 9.32 16.63
N HIS A 427 0.84 10.36 17.20
CA HIS A 427 0.05 10.24 18.43
C HIS A 427 -1.10 9.26 18.25
N LYS A 428 -1.86 9.35 17.14
CA LYS A 428 -2.96 8.44 16.83
C LYS A 428 -2.53 6.98 16.75
N VAL A 429 -1.39 6.70 16.13
CA VAL A 429 -0.85 5.32 16.08
C VAL A 429 -0.46 4.82 17.46
N ILE A 430 0.14 5.68 18.31
CA ILE A 430 0.56 5.29 19.66
C ILE A 430 -0.64 5.10 20.60
N GLU A 431 -1.73 5.83 20.39
CA GLU A 431 -2.96 5.73 21.17
C GLU A 431 -3.77 4.45 20.92
N ILE A 432 -3.51 3.72 19.83
CA ILE A 432 -4.19 2.44 19.58
C ILE A 432 -3.81 1.46 20.72
N PRO A 433 -4.77 0.94 21.50
CA PRO A 433 -4.47 0.04 22.60
C PRO A 433 -3.91 -1.30 22.08
N VAL A 434 -2.77 -1.73 22.61
CA VAL A 434 -2.06 -2.92 22.12
C VAL A 434 -2.89 -4.21 22.18
N ASN A 435 -3.81 -4.33 23.14
CA ASN A 435 -4.59 -5.56 23.39
C ASN A 435 -6.07 -5.43 22.98
N ASP A 436 -6.46 -4.40 22.25
CA ASP A 436 -7.86 -4.15 21.90
C ASP A 436 -8.45 -5.26 21.01
N TYR A 437 -7.61 -5.92 20.21
CA TYR A 437 -8.00 -7.08 19.37
C TYR A 437 -8.63 -8.20 20.17
N LYS A 438 -8.30 -8.37 21.48
CA LYS A 438 -8.89 -9.39 22.35
C LYS A 438 -10.37 -9.18 22.62
N GLU A 439 -10.84 -7.94 22.43
CA GLU A 439 -12.26 -7.62 22.52
C GLU A 439 -12.99 -7.84 21.18
N SER A 440 -12.26 -8.08 20.10
CA SER A 440 -12.86 -8.34 18.80
C SER A 440 -13.61 -9.69 18.81
N ILE A 441 -14.72 -9.73 18.09
CA ILE A 441 -15.53 -10.94 18.00
C ILE A 441 -14.75 -12.12 17.38
N ASN A 442 -13.90 -11.86 16.38
CA ASN A 442 -13.12 -12.90 15.72
C ASN A 442 -12.11 -13.55 16.69
N TYR A 443 -11.47 -12.76 17.55
CA TYR A 443 -10.56 -13.31 18.56
C TYR A 443 -11.31 -14.14 19.61
N LYS A 444 -12.43 -13.61 20.15
CA LYS A 444 -13.27 -14.33 21.13
C LYS A 444 -13.81 -15.64 20.59
N LEU A 445 -14.27 -15.63 19.33
CA LEU A 445 -14.75 -16.85 18.65
C LEU A 445 -13.60 -17.86 18.46
N GLY A 446 -12.42 -17.40 18.04
CA GLY A 446 -11.24 -18.26 17.87
C GLY A 446 -10.84 -18.95 19.18
N GLU A 447 -10.66 -18.20 20.26
CA GLU A 447 -10.35 -18.77 21.59
C GLU A 447 -11.44 -19.74 22.07
N TYR A 448 -12.73 -19.40 21.90
CA TYR A 448 -13.83 -20.30 22.26
C TYR A 448 -13.78 -21.62 21.48
N LEU A 449 -13.62 -21.57 20.16
CA LEU A 449 -13.53 -22.76 19.31
C LEU A 449 -12.34 -23.65 19.72
N LYS A 450 -11.20 -23.04 20.00
CA LYS A 450 -9.99 -23.72 20.48
C LYS A 450 -10.21 -24.39 21.82
N ASP A 451 -10.83 -23.72 22.78
CA ASP A 451 -11.17 -24.26 24.10
C ASP A 451 -12.15 -25.45 24.02
N GLN A 452 -13.03 -25.47 23.01
CA GLN A 452 -13.94 -26.57 22.72
C GLN A 452 -13.31 -27.69 21.87
N ASN A 453 -12.01 -27.62 21.53
CA ASN A 453 -11.31 -28.52 20.60
C ASN A 453 -11.99 -28.62 19.23
N LEU A 454 -12.57 -27.51 18.73
CA LEU A 454 -13.14 -27.39 17.41
C LEU A 454 -12.09 -26.77 16.48
N THR A 455 -11.28 -27.63 15.87
CA THR A 455 -10.07 -27.21 15.14
C THR A 455 -10.27 -27.05 13.64
N TYR A 456 -11.39 -27.56 13.08
CA TYR A 456 -11.69 -27.45 11.66
C TYR A 456 -13.17 -27.22 11.41
N GLY A 457 -13.50 -26.19 10.60
CA GLY A 457 -14.89 -25.90 10.30
C GLY A 457 -15.06 -24.84 9.22
N TYR A 458 -16.28 -24.31 9.17
CA TYR A 458 -16.74 -23.46 8.09
C TYR A 458 -17.43 -22.22 8.67
N ALA A 459 -17.25 -21.07 7.99
CA ALA A 459 -17.94 -19.81 8.30
C ALA A 459 -17.99 -18.91 7.08
N SER A 460 -18.78 -17.87 7.12
CA SER A 460 -18.73 -16.81 6.11
C SER A 460 -17.36 -16.10 6.09
N PHE A 461 -17.05 -15.44 4.98
CA PHE A 461 -15.74 -14.86 4.69
C PHE A 461 -15.15 -14.01 5.84
N TRP A 462 -15.98 -13.18 6.47
CA TRP A 462 -15.50 -12.25 7.50
C TRP A 462 -15.03 -12.92 8.79
N HIS A 463 -15.45 -14.17 9.04
CA HIS A 463 -15.11 -14.94 10.23
C HIS A 463 -14.18 -16.13 9.94
N SER A 464 -13.98 -16.50 8.68
CA SER A 464 -13.19 -17.69 8.33
C SER A 464 -11.69 -17.43 8.43
N GLN A 465 -11.14 -16.71 7.47
CA GLN A 465 -9.70 -16.57 7.30
C GLN A 465 -9.06 -15.71 8.40
N ALA A 466 -9.77 -14.66 8.87
CA ALA A 466 -9.27 -13.82 9.95
C ALA A 466 -9.05 -14.63 11.25
N ILE A 467 -10.02 -15.45 11.65
CA ILE A 467 -9.90 -16.29 12.86
C ILE A 467 -8.74 -17.29 12.69
N THR A 468 -8.62 -17.94 11.54
CA THR A 468 -7.52 -18.89 11.27
C THR A 468 -6.15 -18.25 11.47
N VAL A 469 -5.96 -17.01 11.00
CA VAL A 469 -4.68 -16.30 11.16
C VAL A 469 -4.47 -15.80 12.58
N LEU A 470 -5.52 -15.32 13.25
CA LEU A 470 -5.47 -14.87 14.65
C LEU A 470 -5.09 -16.00 15.61
N GLU A 471 -5.56 -17.24 15.34
CA GLU A 471 -5.28 -18.43 16.12
C GLU A 471 -4.04 -19.21 15.64
N ASP A 472 -3.14 -18.58 14.90
CA ASP A 472 -1.90 -19.19 14.38
C ASP A 472 -2.15 -20.56 13.68
N SER A 473 -3.35 -20.75 13.05
CA SER A 473 -3.85 -21.99 12.42
C SER A 473 -4.18 -23.15 13.37
N ASP A 474 -4.26 -22.93 14.67
CA ASP A 474 -4.78 -23.92 15.62
C ASP A 474 -6.26 -24.23 15.36
N VAL A 475 -7.01 -23.21 14.89
CA VAL A 475 -8.39 -23.32 14.39
C VAL A 475 -8.39 -22.97 12.91
N LYS A 476 -8.77 -23.90 12.05
CA LYS A 476 -8.84 -23.72 10.60
C LYS A 476 -10.29 -23.57 10.15
N ILE A 477 -10.68 -22.37 9.76
CA ILE A 477 -12.03 -22.09 9.27
C ILE A 477 -11.97 -21.82 7.77
N ARG A 478 -12.83 -22.50 7.01
CA ARG A 478 -12.92 -22.38 5.55
C ARG A 478 -14.15 -21.58 5.16
N THR A 479 -13.99 -20.76 4.14
CA THR A 479 -15.04 -19.84 3.71
C THR A 479 -16.18 -20.59 3.04
N VAL A 480 -17.41 -20.30 3.46
CA VAL A 480 -18.64 -20.75 2.83
C VAL A 480 -19.54 -19.57 2.51
N ASN A 481 -20.46 -19.77 1.54
CA ASN A 481 -21.50 -18.80 1.22
C ASN A 481 -22.87 -19.37 1.66
N PHE A 482 -23.59 -18.60 2.45
CA PHE A 482 -24.98 -18.91 2.78
C PHE A 482 -25.88 -18.37 1.65
N THR A 483 -26.66 -19.25 1.04
CA THR A 483 -27.51 -18.94 -0.11
C THR A 483 -28.98 -18.90 0.27
N ASP A 484 -29.77 -18.07 -0.44
CA ASP A 484 -31.24 -17.98 -0.25
C ASP A 484 -31.97 -19.02 -1.10
N ASP A 485 -31.28 -19.98 -1.71
CA ASP A 485 -31.82 -21.04 -2.52
C ASP A 485 -31.96 -22.38 -1.74
N GLU A 486 -32.46 -23.41 -2.42
CA GLU A 486 -32.68 -24.73 -1.83
C GLU A 486 -31.42 -25.37 -1.23
N ARG A 487 -30.22 -24.93 -1.65
CA ARG A 487 -28.93 -25.48 -1.16
C ARG A 487 -28.59 -24.99 0.25
N GLY A 488 -28.97 -23.74 0.58
CA GLY A 488 -28.71 -23.09 1.86
C GLY A 488 -27.23 -22.79 2.12
N LEU A 489 -26.32 -23.66 1.66
CA LEU A 489 -24.88 -23.55 1.84
C LEU A 489 -24.14 -24.00 0.58
N GLU A 490 -23.07 -23.31 0.24
CA GLU A 490 -22.12 -23.73 -0.79
C GLU A 490 -20.69 -23.40 -0.40
N ALA A 491 -19.73 -24.15 -0.95
CA ALA A 491 -18.31 -23.87 -0.77
C ALA A 491 -17.98 -22.45 -1.26
N GLY A 492 -17.41 -21.64 -0.40
CA GLY A 492 -16.96 -20.29 -0.73
C GLY A 492 -15.64 -20.34 -1.47
N LEU A 493 -15.68 -20.49 -2.79
CA LEU A 493 -14.47 -20.62 -3.61
C LEU A 493 -13.69 -19.32 -3.78
N TYR A 494 -14.02 -18.26 -3.06
CA TYR A 494 -13.26 -17.02 -3.04
C TYR A 494 -12.12 -17.11 -2.02
N GLN A 495 -10.88 -16.88 -2.44
CA GLN A 495 -9.67 -17.03 -1.60
C GLN A 495 -9.58 -18.40 -0.93
N SER A 496 -9.85 -19.46 -1.68
CA SER A 496 -10.06 -20.79 -1.15
C SER A 496 -9.45 -21.86 -2.05
N ASN A 497 -8.95 -22.94 -1.45
CA ASN A 497 -8.50 -24.13 -2.15
C ASN A 497 -9.64 -25.14 -2.17
N LYS A 498 -9.90 -25.76 -3.33
CA LYS A 498 -10.93 -26.79 -3.49
C LYS A 498 -10.78 -27.94 -2.50
N ASN A 499 -9.55 -28.36 -2.23
CA ASN A 499 -9.22 -29.48 -1.34
C ASN A 499 -9.57 -29.20 0.14
N TRP A 500 -9.92 -27.96 0.50
CA TRP A 500 -10.33 -27.62 1.86
C TRP A 500 -11.73 -28.11 2.21
N PHE A 501 -12.51 -28.51 1.21
CA PHE A 501 -13.87 -29.04 1.38
C PHE A 501 -13.92 -30.58 1.30
N GLU A 502 -12.79 -31.22 1.06
CA GLU A 502 -12.66 -32.68 1.13
C GLU A 502 -12.49 -33.14 2.57
N ASP A 503 -12.75 -34.44 2.83
CA ASP A 503 -12.51 -35.03 4.15
C ASP A 503 -11.08 -34.79 4.60
N GLN A 504 -10.93 -34.33 5.84
CA GLN A 504 -9.63 -34.13 6.47
C GLN A 504 -9.31 -35.34 7.39
N PRO A 505 -8.37 -36.21 7.01
CA PRO A 505 -8.15 -37.50 7.72
C PRO A 505 -7.78 -37.38 9.19
N GLU A 506 -7.35 -36.19 9.62
CA GLU A 506 -6.94 -35.94 11.02
C GLU A 506 -8.04 -35.28 11.86
N GLN A 507 -9.27 -35.11 11.28
CA GLN A 507 -10.36 -34.42 11.95
C GLN A 507 -11.51 -35.38 12.28
N ASP A 508 -11.85 -35.45 13.55
CA ASP A 508 -12.98 -36.25 14.03
C ASP A 508 -14.26 -35.43 14.20
N ARG A 509 -14.15 -34.09 14.19
CA ARG A 509 -15.26 -33.14 14.36
C ARG A 509 -15.12 -31.95 13.44
N TYR A 510 -16.23 -31.54 12.86
CA TYR A 510 -16.36 -30.36 12.03
C TYR A 510 -17.38 -29.40 12.64
N PHE A 511 -17.23 -28.11 12.37
CA PHE A 511 -18.22 -27.13 12.81
C PHE A 511 -18.64 -26.18 11.70
N LEU A 512 -19.87 -25.65 11.83
CA LEU A 512 -20.40 -24.57 11.01
C LEU A 512 -20.75 -23.39 11.92
N LEU A 513 -20.02 -22.29 11.78
CA LEU A 513 -20.20 -21.06 12.56
C LEU A 513 -21.09 -20.11 11.78
N MET A 514 -22.19 -19.66 12.36
CA MET A 514 -23.23 -18.87 11.73
C MET A 514 -23.65 -17.67 12.58
N GLN A 515 -23.92 -16.55 11.91
CA GLN A 515 -24.73 -15.47 12.47
C GLN A 515 -26.22 -15.86 12.46
N GLN A 516 -27.06 -15.08 13.13
CA GLN A 516 -28.48 -15.38 13.24
C GLN A 516 -29.18 -15.42 11.87
N ASP A 517 -28.88 -14.46 10.98
CA ASP A 517 -29.44 -14.41 9.63
C ASP A 517 -28.94 -15.55 8.72
N GLU A 518 -27.70 -16.02 8.92
CA GLU A 518 -27.14 -17.15 8.22
C GLU A 518 -27.78 -18.47 8.67
N LYS A 519 -28.06 -18.61 9.98
CA LYS A 519 -28.81 -19.73 10.53
C LYS A 519 -30.22 -19.78 9.96
N GLU A 520 -30.94 -18.65 9.92
CA GLU A 520 -32.28 -18.55 9.36
C GLU A 520 -32.33 -18.98 7.89
N LYS A 521 -31.33 -18.62 7.08
CA LYS A 521 -31.19 -19.08 5.68
C LYS A 521 -31.03 -20.59 5.60
N MET A 522 -30.14 -21.16 6.46
CA MET A 522 -29.95 -22.61 6.52
C MET A 522 -31.22 -23.33 6.87
N GLU A 523 -31.94 -22.93 7.92
CA GLU A 523 -33.16 -23.56 8.39
C GLU A 523 -34.33 -23.48 7.38
N GLN A 524 -34.36 -22.47 6.52
CA GLN A 524 -35.34 -22.30 5.44
C GLN A 524 -34.99 -23.10 4.17
N SER A 525 -33.75 -23.59 4.05
CA SER A 525 -33.31 -24.37 2.90
C SER A 525 -33.82 -25.82 2.94
N THR A 526 -33.61 -26.55 1.85
CA THR A 526 -33.83 -28.00 1.79
C THR A 526 -32.51 -28.77 1.77
N SER A 527 -31.45 -28.16 2.30
CA SER A 527 -30.12 -28.75 2.35
C SER A 527 -30.07 -30.07 3.09
N SER A 528 -29.34 -31.04 2.55
CA SER A 528 -29.06 -32.33 3.23
C SER A 528 -28.33 -32.15 4.56
N ILE A 529 -27.61 -31.07 4.74
CA ILE A 529 -26.89 -30.73 5.99
C ILE A 529 -27.87 -30.69 7.18
N LEU A 530 -29.11 -30.22 6.98
CA LEU A 530 -30.17 -30.20 8.01
C LEU A 530 -30.57 -31.57 8.52
N THR A 531 -30.30 -32.62 7.74
CA THR A 531 -30.61 -34.01 8.11
C THR A 531 -29.44 -34.69 8.85
N LEU A 532 -28.26 -34.09 8.84
CA LEU A 532 -27.10 -34.62 9.56
C LEU A 532 -27.26 -34.43 11.07
N PRO A 533 -26.91 -35.44 11.88
CA PRO A 533 -26.86 -35.29 13.32
C PRO A 533 -25.85 -34.20 13.68
N HIS A 534 -26.24 -33.27 14.53
CA HIS A 534 -25.34 -32.21 15.00
C HIS A 534 -25.68 -31.78 16.43
N GLU A 535 -24.68 -31.33 17.14
CA GLU A 535 -24.80 -30.61 18.40
C GLU A 535 -24.88 -29.11 18.11
N GLU A 536 -25.77 -28.38 18.76
CA GLU A 536 -25.87 -26.92 18.65
C GLU A 536 -25.34 -26.26 19.91
N GLN A 537 -24.42 -25.31 19.73
CA GLN A 537 -23.91 -24.43 20.78
C GLN A 537 -24.11 -22.97 20.37
N THR A 538 -24.10 -22.07 21.34
CA THR A 538 -24.19 -20.62 21.08
C THR A 538 -23.10 -19.89 21.86
N TYR A 539 -22.44 -18.91 21.23
CA TYR A 539 -21.45 -18.05 21.86
C TYR A 539 -21.47 -16.65 21.24
N GLU A 540 -21.53 -15.60 22.08
CA GLU A 540 -21.52 -14.18 21.66
C GLU A 540 -22.55 -13.85 20.55
N GLY A 541 -23.70 -14.51 20.54
CA GLY A 541 -24.76 -14.32 19.53
C GLY A 541 -24.56 -15.11 18.23
N TYR A 542 -23.54 -15.94 18.15
CA TYR A 542 -23.30 -16.87 17.04
C TYR A 542 -23.83 -18.25 17.39
N THR A 543 -24.30 -18.97 16.38
CA THR A 543 -24.66 -20.40 16.46
C THR A 543 -23.54 -21.24 15.88
N ILE A 544 -23.20 -22.33 16.55
CA ILE A 544 -22.18 -23.28 16.13
C ILE A 544 -22.83 -24.66 16.07
N TRP A 545 -22.99 -25.19 14.87
CA TRP A 545 -23.39 -26.57 14.66
C TRP A 545 -22.14 -27.44 14.57
N ILE A 546 -22.12 -28.55 15.29
CA ILE A 546 -20.97 -29.44 15.41
C ILE A 546 -21.35 -30.79 14.86
N PHE A 547 -20.58 -31.31 13.92
CA PHE A 547 -20.80 -32.57 13.21
C PHE A 547 -19.66 -33.54 13.43
N ASP A 548 -19.95 -34.84 13.41
CA ASP A 548 -18.96 -35.93 13.48
C ASP A 548 -18.42 -36.32 12.08
N GLU A 549 -18.88 -35.72 11.04
CA GLU A 549 -18.47 -35.92 9.65
C GLU A 549 -18.38 -34.59 8.87
N ASN A 550 -17.65 -34.58 7.77
CA ASN A 550 -17.58 -33.41 6.91
C ASN A 550 -18.95 -33.13 6.28
N ILE A 551 -19.31 -31.86 6.17
CA ILE A 551 -20.60 -31.41 5.63
C ILE A 551 -20.58 -31.14 4.12
N PHE A 552 -19.44 -31.34 3.43
CA PHE A 552 -19.27 -31.16 1.99
C PHE A 552 -19.00 -32.47 1.26
#